data_93d002ee5c1e4604b6fdc88ec950757b
#
_entry.id   93d002ee5c1e4604b6fdc88ec950757b
#
_cell.length_a   1.000
_cell.length_b   1.000
_cell.length_c   1.000
_cell.angle_alpha   90.00
_cell.angle_beta   90.00
_cell.angle_gamma   90.00
#
_symmetry.space_group_name_H-M   'P 1'
#
loop_
_entity.id
_entity.type
_entity.pdbx_description
1 polymer ?
#
loop_
_entity_poly.entity_id
_entity_poly.type
_entity_poly.pdbx_seq_one_letter_code
_entity_poly.pdbx_strand_id
1 'polypeptide(L)'
;MPFINFNSGRVLQIWDGISGTLAHTENSTFGYFTIENGTDLQEHSHIHEQCCHVLEGELEFNINGEIQVLTKGMAAFIPSMAPHSARALTECKVLDCFTPVREDFVALEKQLS
;
A
#
# COMPACT_ATOMS: atom_id res chain seq x y z
N MET A 1 -5.45 5.16 21.48
CA MET A 1 -4.66 3.94 21.68
C MET A 1 -3.35 4.06 20.92
N PRO A 2 -2.17 4.01 21.60
CA PRO A 2 -0.90 4.18 20.89
C PRO A 2 -0.38 2.91 20.21
N PHE A 3 -1.06 1.77 20.36
CA PHE A 3 -0.58 0.50 19.82
C PHE A 3 -1.59 -0.08 18.83
N ILE A 4 -1.09 -0.64 17.73
CA ILE A 4 -1.90 -1.25 16.68
C ILE A 4 -1.41 -2.68 16.44
N ASN A 5 -2.36 -3.59 16.29
CA ASN A 5 -2.08 -4.94 15.82
C ASN A 5 -2.74 -5.10 14.45
N PHE A 6 -1.96 -5.02 13.38
CA PHE A 6 -2.49 -5.14 12.02
C PHE A 6 -3.12 -6.51 11.75
N ASN A 7 -2.73 -7.53 12.51
CA ASN A 7 -3.26 -8.88 12.31
C ASN A 7 -4.65 -9.08 12.90
N SER A 8 -5.12 -8.18 13.76
CA SER A 8 -6.41 -8.29 14.40
C SER A 8 -7.46 -7.32 13.84
N GLY A 9 -7.08 -6.50 12.89
CA GLY A 9 -7.99 -5.54 12.26
C GLY A 9 -8.93 -6.20 11.25
N ARG A 10 -9.94 -5.45 10.83
CA ARG A 10 -10.85 -5.90 9.77
C ARG A 10 -10.13 -5.86 8.43
N VAL A 11 -10.13 -6.99 7.73
CA VAL A 11 -9.52 -7.07 6.39
C VAL A 11 -10.47 -6.45 5.37
N LEU A 12 -9.98 -5.48 4.63
CA LEU A 12 -10.70 -4.78 3.57
C LEU A 12 -10.06 -5.10 2.22
N GLN A 13 -10.88 -5.17 1.18
CA GLN A 13 -10.36 -5.22 -0.18
C GLN A 13 -10.17 -3.80 -0.67
N ILE A 14 -8.91 -3.42 -0.93
CA ILE A 14 -8.53 -2.06 -1.33
C ILE A 14 -8.56 -1.93 -2.84
N TRP A 15 -8.13 -2.97 -3.52
CA TRP A 15 -7.99 -3.05 -4.97
C TRP A 15 -8.19 -4.50 -5.38
N ASP A 16 -8.41 -4.75 -6.65
CA ASP A 16 -8.47 -6.11 -7.15
C ASP A 16 -7.13 -6.80 -6.91
N GLY A 17 -7.14 -7.84 -6.06
CA GLY A 17 -5.94 -8.57 -5.67
C GLY A 17 -5.18 -7.98 -4.49
N ILE A 18 -5.63 -6.86 -3.90
CA ILE A 18 -4.97 -6.22 -2.75
C ILE A 18 -5.95 -6.10 -1.60
N SER A 19 -5.62 -6.71 -0.48
CA SER A 19 -6.44 -6.65 0.72
C SER A 19 -5.58 -6.51 1.97
N GLY A 20 -6.18 -6.02 3.04
CA GLY A 20 -5.46 -5.89 4.30
C GLY A 20 -6.16 -5.00 5.29
N THR A 21 -5.41 -4.56 6.29
CA THR A 21 -5.92 -3.76 7.39
C THR A 21 -5.34 -2.36 7.34
N LEU A 22 -6.10 -1.41 7.84
CA LEU A 22 -5.73 0.01 7.83
C LEU A 22 -5.59 0.53 9.25
N ALA A 23 -4.74 1.52 9.42
CA ALA A 23 -4.64 2.30 10.64
C ALA A 23 -4.33 3.74 10.27
N HIS A 24 -4.89 4.68 11.01
CA HIS A 24 -4.71 6.10 10.72
C HIS A 24 -4.16 6.80 11.95
N THR A 25 -3.19 7.68 11.73
CA THR A 25 -2.76 8.65 12.74
C THR A 25 -3.38 10.00 12.38
N GLU A 26 -3.02 11.04 13.11
CA GLU A 26 -3.49 12.38 12.80
C GLU A 26 -3.09 12.82 11.39
N ASN A 27 -1.89 12.43 10.93
CA ASN A 27 -1.32 12.92 9.69
C ASN A 27 -1.05 11.85 8.65
N SER A 28 -1.25 10.58 8.96
CA SER A 28 -0.84 9.49 8.08
C SER A 28 -1.82 8.33 8.07
N THR A 29 -1.83 7.59 6.98
CA THR A 29 -2.53 6.31 6.87
C THR A 29 -1.51 5.21 6.65
N PHE A 30 -1.69 4.10 7.37
CA PHE A 30 -0.89 2.90 7.21
C PHE A 30 -1.76 1.78 6.68
N GLY A 31 -1.25 1.05 5.71
CA GLY A 31 -1.91 -0.13 5.17
C GLY A 31 -0.99 -1.33 5.26
N TYR A 32 -1.48 -2.40 5.88
CA TYR A 32 -0.76 -3.67 5.98
C TYR A 32 -1.45 -4.63 5.02
N PHE A 33 -0.87 -4.77 3.82
CA PHE A 33 -1.55 -5.41 2.69
C PHE A 33 -0.91 -6.70 2.26
N THR A 34 -1.77 -7.62 1.79
CA THR A 34 -1.37 -8.78 1.00
C THR A 34 -1.73 -8.47 -0.44
N ILE A 35 -0.78 -8.68 -1.34
CA ILE A 35 -0.95 -8.52 -2.78
C ILE A 35 -0.85 -9.89 -3.42
N GLU A 36 -1.92 -10.34 -4.06
CA GLU A 36 -1.95 -11.66 -4.69
C GLU A 36 -0.97 -11.72 -5.87
N ASN A 37 -0.39 -12.90 -6.07
CA ASN A 37 0.48 -13.16 -7.22
C ASN A 37 -0.24 -12.78 -8.52
N GLY A 38 0.43 -12.04 -9.38
CA GLY A 38 -0.10 -11.62 -10.67
C GLY A 38 -0.93 -10.35 -10.64
N THR A 39 -1.14 -9.75 -9.46
CA THR A 39 -1.86 -8.49 -9.35
C THR A 39 -1.12 -7.40 -10.10
N ASP A 40 -1.86 -6.64 -10.90
CA ASP A 40 -1.33 -5.56 -11.72
C ASP A 40 -2.01 -4.26 -11.28
N LEU A 41 -1.29 -3.45 -10.51
CA LEU A 41 -1.77 -2.15 -10.07
C LEU A 41 -1.44 -1.13 -11.15
N GLN A 42 -2.48 -0.64 -11.82
CA GLN A 42 -2.36 0.27 -12.95
C GLN A 42 -1.70 1.60 -12.55
N GLU A 43 -1.07 2.25 -13.51
CA GLU A 43 -0.43 3.54 -13.26
C GLU A 43 -1.45 4.55 -12.76
N HIS A 44 -1.11 5.21 -11.67
CA HIS A 44 -1.93 6.23 -11.02
C HIS A 44 -1.05 7.20 -10.26
N SER A 45 -1.67 8.28 -9.79
CA SER A 45 -0.97 9.25 -8.95
C SER A 45 -1.94 9.79 -7.89
N HIS A 46 -1.41 10.32 -6.82
CA HIS A 46 -2.20 10.93 -5.75
C HIS A 46 -1.34 11.96 -5.03
N ILE A 47 -2.02 12.85 -4.31
CA ILE A 47 -1.33 13.94 -3.58
C ILE A 47 -0.46 13.39 -2.44
N HIS A 48 -0.76 12.21 -1.95
CA HIS A 48 -0.05 11.60 -0.81
C HIS A 48 1.36 11.20 -1.20
N GLU A 49 2.32 11.53 -0.34
CA GLU A 49 3.61 10.87 -0.38
C GLU A 49 3.41 9.46 0.15
N GLN A 50 4.05 8.48 -0.46
CA GLN A 50 3.86 7.08 -0.09
C GLN A 50 5.20 6.40 0.10
N CYS A 51 5.28 5.57 1.17
CA CYS A 51 6.37 4.62 1.34
C CYS A 51 5.76 3.22 1.25
N CYS A 52 6.23 2.41 0.31
CA CYS A 52 5.82 1.01 0.21
C CYS A 52 6.98 0.14 0.64
N HIS A 53 6.87 -0.47 1.81
CA HIS A 53 7.91 -1.34 2.37
C HIS A 53 7.53 -2.79 2.11
N VAL A 54 8.36 -3.51 1.35
CA VAL A 54 8.12 -4.93 1.04
C VAL A 54 8.60 -5.79 2.20
N LEU A 55 7.68 -6.54 2.78
CA LEU A 55 7.96 -7.45 3.90
C LEU A 55 8.22 -8.87 3.43
N GLU A 56 7.55 -9.30 2.37
CA GLU A 56 7.69 -10.63 1.76
C GLU A 56 7.36 -10.55 0.28
N GLY A 57 7.99 -11.39 -0.52
CA GLY A 57 7.69 -11.55 -1.94
C GLY A 57 8.52 -10.67 -2.84
N GLU A 58 8.14 -10.65 -4.12
CA GLU A 58 8.79 -9.88 -5.17
C GLU A 58 7.76 -8.96 -5.84
N LEU A 59 7.97 -7.66 -5.71
CA LEU A 59 7.06 -6.64 -6.22
C LEU A 59 7.83 -5.74 -7.19
N GLU A 60 7.44 -5.80 -8.47
CA GLU A 60 8.01 -4.91 -9.48
C GLU A 60 7.31 -3.56 -9.37
N PHE A 61 8.09 -2.52 -9.18
CA PHE A 61 7.59 -1.15 -9.04
C PHE A 61 8.09 -0.28 -10.18
N ASN A 62 7.22 0.62 -10.66
CA ASN A 62 7.58 1.61 -11.68
C ASN A 62 7.20 2.99 -11.12
N ILE A 63 8.18 3.85 -10.91
CA ILE A 63 7.96 5.23 -10.43
C ILE A 63 8.58 6.17 -11.47
N ASN A 64 7.76 6.97 -12.12
CA ASN A 64 8.21 7.92 -13.16
C ASN A 64 9.04 7.22 -14.25
N GLY A 65 8.74 5.96 -14.57
CA GLY A 65 9.46 5.20 -15.58
C GLY A 65 10.67 4.44 -15.07
N GLU A 66 11.07 4.65 -13.85
CA GLU A 66 12.15 3.87 -13.22
C GLU A 66 11.57 2.59 -12.63
N ILE A 67 12.07 1.45 -13.09
CA ILE A 67 11.54 0.13 -12.72
C ILE A 67 12.56 -0.62 -11.87
N GLN A 68 12.07 -1.19 -10.77
CA GLN A 68 12.90 -2.04 -9.92
C GLN A 68 12.03 -3.12 -9.26
N VAL A 69 12.58 -4.31 -9.12
CA VAL A 69 11.94 -5.38 -8.36
C VAL A 69 12.37 -5.23 -6.90
N LEU A 70 11.37 -5.06 -6.03
CA LEU A 70 11.59 -4.94 -4.59
C LEU A 70 11.37 -6.28 -3.92
N THR A 71 12.26 -6.63 -3.00
CA THR A 71 12.16 -7.84 -2.20
C THR A 71 12.22 -7.46 -0.71
N LYS A 72 12.16 -8.45 0.16
CA LYS A 72 12.14 -8.27 1.61
C LYS A 72 13.19 -7.25 2.08
N GLY A 73 12.74 -6.25 2.82
CA GLY A 73 13.61 -5.22 3.37
C GLY A 73 13.84 -4.01 2.45
N MET A 74 13.30 -4.05 1.24
CA MET A 74 13.39 -2.93 0.30
C MET A 74 12.11 -2.10 0.35
N ALA A 75 12.23 -0.83 0.00
CA ALA A 75 11.09 0.08 -0.01
C ALA A 75 11.13 1.01 -1.21
N ALA A 76 9.94 1.41 -1.66
CA ALA A 76 9.77 2.47 -2.64
C ALA A 76 9.30 3.72 -1.94
N PHE A 77 9.94 4.86 -2.22
CA PHE A 77 9.48 6.16 -1.77
C PHE A 77 8.88 6.88 -2.97
N ILE A 78 7.59 7.13 -2.91
CA ILE A 78 6.82 7.69 -4.01
C ILE A 78 6.48 9.15 -3.67
N PRO A 79 7.07 10.12 -4.39
CA PRO A 79 6.76 11.53 -4.16
C PRO A 79 5.30 11.85 -4.45
N SER A 80 4.79 12.91 -3.83
CA SER A 80 3.46 13.42 -4.13
C SER A 80 3.28 13.59 -5.64
N MET A 81 2.17 13.09 -6.17
CA MET A 81 1.77 13.19 -7.58
C MET A 81 2.65 12.41 -8.58
N ALA A 82 3.68 11.71 -8.13
CA ALA A 82 4.51 10.92 -9.05
C ALA A 82 3.71 9.74 -9.61
N PRO A 83 3.63 9.57 -10.94
CA PRO A 83 2.97 8.41 -11.53
C PRO A 83 3.68 7.12 -11.12
N HIS A 84 2.92 6.13 -10.70
CA HIS A 84 3.48 4.85 -10.28
C HIS A 84 2.54 3.70 -10.54
N SER A 85 3.13 2.54 -10.75
CA SER A 85 2.43 1.27 -10.95
C SER A 85 3.23 0.16 -10.30
N ALA A 86 2.60 -1.00 -10.15
CA ALA A 86 3.26 -2.15 -9.55
C ALA A 86 2.69 -3.46 -10.08
N ARG A 87 3.50 -4.50 -10.06
CA ARG A 87 3.10 -5.84 -10.45
C ARG A 87 3.68 -6.85 -9.46
N ALA A 88 2.81 -7.68 -8.89
CA ALA A 88 3.25 -8.72 -7.96
C ALA A 88 3.74 -9.93 -8.75
N LEU A 89 5.05 -10.18 -8.70
CA LEU A 89 5.65 -11.36 -9.36
C LEU A 89 5.45 -12.62 -8.55
N THR A 90 5.21 -12.47 -7.26
CA THR A 90 4.77 -13.52 -6.32
C THR A 90 3.71 -12.92 -5.44
N GLU A 91 3.11 -13.69 -4.55
CA GLU A 91 2.33 -13.10 -3.46
C GLU A 91 3.26 -12.23 -2.63
N CYS A 92 2.80 -11.05 -2.27
CA CYS A 92 3.59 -10.09 -1.50
C CYS A 92 2.86 -9.65 -0.24
N LYS A 93 3.66 -9.30 0.78
CA LYS A 93 3.19 -8.55 1.94
C LYS A 93 3.93 -7.25 2.00
N VAL A 94 3.19 -6.16 2.17
CA VAL A 94 3.76 -4.81 2.19
C VAL A 94 3.18 -4.01 3.35
N LEU A 95 3.96 -3.05 3.83
CA LEU A 95 3.47 -2.02 4.74
C LEU A 95 3.58 -0.70 4.01
N ASP A 96 2.42 -0.10 3.71
CA ASP A 96 2.32 1.19 3.06
C ASP A 96 2.08 2.29 4.09
N CYS A 97 2.74 3.41 3.90
CA CYS A 97 2.50 4.63 4.68
C CYS A 97 2.20 5.77 3.72
N PHE A 98 1.10 6.47 3.97
CA PHE A 98 0.65 7.61 3.15
C PHE A 98 0.58 8.85 4.03
N THR A 99 1.08 9.97 3.53
CA THR A 99 1.00 11.27 4.21
C THR A 99 0.56 12.33 3.20
N PRO A 100 -0.51 13.08 3.44
CA PRO A 100 -1.42 13.07 4.59
C PRO A 100 -2.33 11.83 4.62
N VAL A 101 -3.27 11.82 5.55
CA VAL A 101 -4.24 10.74 5.70
C VAL A 101 -4.99 10.48 4.39
N ARG A 102 -5.16 9.21 4.03
CA ARG A 102 -5.94 8.78 2.87
C ARG A 102 -7.43 8.86 3.22
N GLU A 103 -8.07 9.97 2.90
CA GLU A 103 -9.49 10.17 3.20
C GLU A 103 -10.38 9.15 2.46
N ASP A 104 -9.97 8.70 1.29
CA ASP A 104 -10.68 7.66 0.55
C ASP A 104 -10.64 6.31 1.29
N PHE A 105 -9.52 5.98 1.93
CA PHE A 105 -9.43 4.77 2.75
C PHE A 105 -10.23 4.89 4.04
N VAL A 106 -10.23 6.06 4.67
CA VAL A 106 -11.09 6.32 5.83
C VAL A 106 -12.56 6.12 5.46
N ALA A 107 -12.96 6.66 4.32
CA ALA A 107 -14.34 6.52 3.83
C ALA A 107 -14.69 5.06 3.53
N LEU A 108 -13.76 4.31 2.96
CA LEU A 108 -13.94 2.88 2.67
C LEU A 108 -14.20 2.09 3.96
N GLU A 109 -13.42 2.33 5.00
CA GLU A 109 -13.61 1.68 6.30
C GLU A 109 -14.99 1.97 6.87
N LYS A 110 -15.42 3.22 6.82
CA LYS A 110 -16.73 3.62 7.33
C LYS A 110 -17.87 2.98 6.55
N GLN A 111 -17.70 2.84 5.25
CA GLN A 111 -18.70 2.25 4.38
C GLN A 111 -18.94 0.78 4.67
N LEU A 112 -17.89 0.08 5.11
CA LEU A 112 -17.90 -1.36 5.34
C LEU A 112 -18.09 -1.75 6.82
N SER A 113 -18.18 -0.78 7.70
CA SER A 113 -18.31 -1.02 9.14
C SER A 113 -19.78 -1.06 9.60
#